data_3073962dd2121cfe3d3809cb86ab6af9
#
_entry.id   3073962dd2121cfe3d3809cb86ab6af9
#
_cell.length_a   1.000
_cell.length_b   1.000
_cell.length_c   1.000
_cell.angle_alpha   90.00
_cell.angle_beta   90.00
_cell.angle_gamma   90.00
#
_symmetry.space_group_name_H-M   'P 1'
#
loop_
_entity.id
_entity.type
_entity.pdbx_description
1 polymer ?
#
loop_
_entity_poly.entity_id
_entity_poly.type
_entity_poly.pdbx_seq_one_letter_code
_entity_poly.pdbx_strand_id
1 'polypeptide(L)'
;MTSEMGRTFAGSMPEFYDRFLVPFMFAPFACDMAARLSGLVSGHLLELAAGTGAMTHALAATLPTGVRITATDLNPAMLVQAQTHAGSQRIAWQEADAQALPFAEQMFDAVLCQFGMMFFPDKKAAFREALRVLRRGGCLLFNVWGQREGTVQHEASLAVGQALGRDPSTLLAPPYNDVEAVRADLTAAGFSAATAVPVEQHSFSASAHEAAVASCHGGLLRAAIERDAPNRLAAITDQAAAAIAARFGDGPIEVPLYAIVFTAQRPAE
;
A
#
# COMPACT_ATOMS: atom_id res chain seq x y z
N MET A 1 -17.76 7.15 -6.04
CA MET A 1 -16.54 7.23 -5.25
C MET A 1 -15.34 6.48 -5.89
N THR A 2 -15.56 5.43 -6.66
CA THR A 2 -14.51 4.72 -7.44
C THR A 2 -13.76 5.60 -8.46
N SER A 3 -14.38 6.68 -8.97
CA SER A 3 -13.76 7.57 -9.97
C SER A 3 -12.79 8.62 -9.38
N GLU A 4 -12.78 8.85 -8.08
CA GLU A 4 -11.98 9.90 -7.45
C GLU A 4 -10.58 9.42 -7.12
N MET A 5 -10.43 8.20 -6.60
CA MET A 5 -9.12 7.59 -6.36
C MET A 5 -8.37 7.24 -7.65
N GLY A 6 -9.07 6.75 -8.69
CA GLY A 6 -8.46 6.54 -10.01
C GLY A 6 -7.91 7.82 -10.65
N ARG A 7 -8.51 8.99 -10.34
CA ARG A 7 -8.01 10.30 -10.78
C ARG A 7 -6.87 10.84 -9.93
N THR A 8 -6.75 10.41 -8.68
CA THR A 8 -5.71 10.87 -7.74
C THR A 8 -4.31 10.43 -8.20
N PHE A 9 -4.19 9.28 -8.86
CA PHE A 9 -2.91 8.73 -9.34
C PHE A 9 -2.83 8.74 -10.87
N ALA A 10 -3.07 9.91 -11.48
CA ALA A 10 -2.99 10.13 -12.93
C ALA A 10 -1.73 10.92 -13.35
N GLY A 11 -1.48 11.00 -14.65
CA GLY A 11 -0.35 11.74 -15.22
C GLY A 11 1.00 11.17 -14.79
N SER A 12 1.90 12.00 -14.28
CA SER A 12 3.24 11.60 -13.79
C SER A 12 3.24 11.00 -12.38
N MET A 13 2.09 10.93 -11.71
CA MET A 13 2.00 10.48 -10.32
C MET A 13 2.52 9.04 -10.12
N PRO A 14 2.17 8.03 -10.97
CA PRO A 14 2.69 6.68 -10.82
C PRO A 14 4.21 6.59 -10.86
N GLU A 15 4.88 7.36 -11.75
CA GLU A 15 6.33 7.40 -11.84
C GLU A 15 6.96 7.98 -10.57
N PHE A 16 6.43 9.10 -10.05
CA PHE A 16 6.92 9.71 -8.81
C PHE A 16 6.67 8.83 -7.60
N TYR A 17 5.49 8.19 -7.53
CA TYR A 17 5.15 7.22 -6.50
C TYR A 17 6.19 6.08 -6.46
N ASP A 18 6.45 5.50 -7.61
CA ASP A 18 7.37 4.39 -7.78
C ASP A 18 8.82 4.79 -7.44
N ARG A 19 9.25 5.96 -7.92
CA ARG A 19 10.62 6.44 -7.74
C ARG A 19 10.94 6.87 -6.31
N PHE A 20 9.98 7.50 -5.63
CA PHE A 20 10.24 8.17 -4.35
C PHE A 20 9.53 7.49 -3.17
N LEU A 21 8.23 7.18 -3.28
CA LEU A 21 7.50 6.59 -2.17
C LEU A 21 7.77 5.11 -1.99
N VAL A 22 7.91 4.36 -3.07
CA VAL A 22 8.15 2.91 -2.97
C VAL A 22 9.41 2.62 -2.17
N PRO A 23 10.61 3.12 -2.51
CA PRO A 23 11.81 2.86 -1.72
C PRO A 23 11.74 3.45 -0.31
N PHE A 24 11.08 4.58 -0.14
CA PHE A 24 11.01 5.31 1.11
C PHE A 24 10.06 4.67 2.14
N MET A 25 8.92 4.11 1.70
CA MET A 25 7.87 3.64 2.62
C MET A 25 7.44 2.19 2.40
N PHE A 26 7.40 1.71 1.16
CA PHE A 26 6.70 0.47 0.82
C PHE A 26 7.61 -0.74 0.63
N ALA A 27 8.81 -0.55 0.10
CA ALA A 27 9.73 -1.64 -0.21
C ALA A 27 10.12 -2.49 1.03
N PRO A 28 10.41 -1.91 2.21
CA PRO A 28 10.72 -2.73 3.39
C PRO A 28 9.58 -3.67 3.79
N PHE A 29 8.34 -3.18 3.74
CA PHE A 29 7.16 -4.00 4.03
C PHE A 29 6.86 -5.01 2.92
N ALA A 30 7.14 -4.68 1.66
CA ALA A 30 7.00 -5.60 0.53
C ALA A 30 7.91 -6.83 0.71
N CYS A 31 9.15 -6.61 1.16
CA CYS A 31 10.09 -7.69 1.49
C CYS A 31 9.60 -8.54 2.69
N ASP A 32 9.09 -7.92 3.76
CA ASP A 32 8.52 -8.63 4.91
C ASP A 32 7.32 -9.49 4.49
N MET A 33 6.39 -8.91 3.72
CA MET A 33 5.21 -9.62 3.23
C MET A 33 5.58 -10.81 2.34
N ALA A 34 6.54 -10.64 1.42
CA ALA A 34 7.02 -11.71 0.55
C ALA A 34 7.71 -12.82 1.35
N ALA A 35 8.51 -12.46 2.37
CA ALA A 35 9.19 -13.42 3.23
C ALA A 35 8.22 -14.33 4.00
N ARG A 36 7.03 -13.83 4.37
CA ARG A 36 5.98 -14.62 5.04
C ARG A 36 5.42 -15.75 4.17
N LEU A 37 5.62 -15.69 2.86
CA LEU A 37 5.21 -16.69 1.88
C LEU A 37 6.37 -17.53 1.36
N SER A 38 7.58 -17.41 1.90
CA SER A 38 8.79 -18.10 1.43
C SER A 38 8.70 -19.64 1.44
N GLY A 39 7.78 -20.21 2.23
CA GLY A 39 7.50 -21.65 2.23
C GLY A 39 6.64 -22.13 1.05
N LEU A 40 6.09 -21.22 0.22
CA LEU A 40 5.27 -21.58 -0.92
C LEU A 40 6.14 -21.98 -2.11
N VAL A 41 6.09 -23.24 -2.51
CA VAL A 41 6.92 -23.79 -3.61
C VAL A 41 6.18 -23.81 -4.96
N SER A 42 4.87 -23.79 -4.94
CA SER A 42 3.99 -23.73 -6.12
C SER A 42 2.63 -23.16 -5.72
N GLY A 43 1.85 -22.72 -6.69
CA GLY A 43 0.50 -22.21 -6.45
C GLY A 43 0.20 -20.98 -7.27
N HIS A 44 -0.94 -20.35 -6.98
CA HIS A 44 -1.38 -19.14 -7.66
C HIS A 44 -1.73 -18.07 -6.62
N LEU A 45 -1.04 -16.96 -6.67
CA LEU A 45 -1.26 -15.79 -5.81
C LEU A 45 -2.06 -14.72 -6.54
N LEU A 46 -2.92 -14.03 -5.81
CA LEU A 46 -3.59 -12.82 -6.25
C LEU A 46 -3.16 -11.65 -5.37
N GLU A 47 -2.65 -10.59 -5.95
CA GLU A 47 -2.42 -9.33 -5.27
C GLU A 47 -3.51 -8.32 -5.63
N LEU A 48 -4.12 -7.71 -4.62
CA LEU A 48 -5.11 -6.65 -4.74
C LEU A 48 -4.44 -5.29 -4.49
N ALA A 49 -4.85 -4.27 -5.24
CA ALA A 49 -4.31 -2.92 -5.15
C ALA A 49 -2.77 -2.91 -5.24
N ALA A 50 -2.24 -3.56 -6.27
CA ALA A 50 -0.80 -3.76 -6.46
C ALA A 50 -0.03 -2.44 -6.69
N GLY A 51 -0.72 -1.37 -7.08
CA GLY A 51 -0.08 -0.09 -7.38
C GLY A 51 0.97 -0.23 -8.47
N THR A 52 2.16 0.31 -8.24
CA THR A 52 3.32 0.17 -9.15
C THR A 52 4.09 -1.13 -8.95
N GLY A 53 3.53 -2.10 -8.21
CA GLY A 53 4.03 -3.46 -8.12
C GLY A 53 5.13 -3.68 -7.07
N ALA A 54 5.26 -2.83 -6.06
CA ALA A 54 6.31 -2.98 -5.04
C ALA A 54 6.31 -4.38 -4.40
N MET A 55 5.17 -4.86 -3.92
CA MET A 55 5.06 -6.20 -3.35
C MET A 55 5.07 -7.28 -4.43
N THR A 56 4.45 -7.04 -5.59
CA THR A 56 4.45 -7.99 -6.71
C THR A 56 5.87 -8.36 -7.13
N HIS A 57 6.75 -7.36 -7.27
CA HIS A 57 8.14 -7.59 -7.66
C HIS A 57 8.95 -8.26 -6.54
N ALA A 58 8.70 -7.91 -5.27
CA ALA A 58 9.30 -8.60 -4.13
C ALA A 58 8.90 -10.08 -4.09
N LEU A 59 7.63 -10.40 -4.33
CA LEU A 59 7.13 -11.78 -4.47
C LEU A 59 7.81 -12.51 -5.64
N ALA A 60 7.90 -11.86 -6.80
CA ALA A 60 8.52 -12.45 -7.97
C ALA A 60 10.01 -12.71 -7.79
N ALA A 61 10.73 -11.91 -7.00
CA ALA A 61 12.12 -12.10 -6.67
C ALA A 61 12.36 -13.20 -5.61
N THR A 62 11.40 -13.34 -4.67
CA THR A 62 11.55 -14.25 -3.52
C THR A 62 11.02 -15.66 -3.81
N LEU A 63 9.91 -15.77 -4.54
CA LEU A 63 9.21 -17.04 -4.74
C LEU A 63 9.71 -17.78 -5.99
N PRO A 64 9.73 -19.13 -5.96
CA PRO A 64 10.16 -19.93 -7.10
C PRO A 64 9.23 -19.76 -8.31
N THR A 65 9.74 -20.10 -9.49
CA THR A 65 9.00 -19.95 -10.77
C THR A 65 7.73 -20.82 -10.86
N GLY A 66 7.61 -21.82 -10.00
CA GLY A 66 6.38 -22.62 -9.86
C GLY A 66 5.19 -21.86 -9.27
N VAL A 67 5.43 -20.69 -8.65
CA VAL A 67 4.38 -19.82 -8.13
C VAL A 67 3.97 -18.82 -9.21
N ARG A 68 2.68 -18.83 -9.59
CA ARG A 68 2.08 -17.86 -10.51
C ARG A 68 1.58 -16.65 -9.71
N ILE A 69 1.75 -15.46 -10.25
CA ILE A 69 1.32 -14.21 -9.62
C ILE A 69 0.36 -13.49 -10.57
N THR A 70 -0.83 -13.19 -10.09
CA THR A 70 -1.76 -12.24 -10.72
C THR A 70 -1.80 -11.00 -9.84
N ALA A 71 -1.48 -9.85 -10.41
CA ALA A 71 -1.49 -8.57 -9.72
C ALA A 71 -2.59 -7.67 -10.29
N THR A 72 -3.44 -7.14 -9.43
CA THR A 72 -4.58 -6.32 -9.83
C THR A 72 -4.53 -4.95 -9.17
N ASP A 73 -4.97 -3.95 -9.92
CA ASP A 73 -5.24 -2.60 -9.40
C ASP A 73 -6.44 -2.02 -10.12
N LEU A 74 -7.16 -1.12 -9.45
CA LEU A 74 -8.28 -0.40 -10.06
C LEU A 74 -7.79 0.70 -11.04
N ASN A 75 -6.55 1.15 -10.87
CA ASN A 75 -5.95 2.21 -11.68
C ASN A 75 -5.01 1.64 -12.75
N PRO A 76 -5.39 1.66 -14.03
CA PRO A 76 -4.55 1.12 -15.10
C PRO A 76 -3.21 1.85 -15.25
N ALA A 77 -3.12 3.14 -14.89
CA ALA A 77 -1.86 3.88 -14.97
C ALA A 77 -0.80 3.35 -13.99
N MET A 78 -1.23 2.87 -12.82
CA MET A 78 -0.34 2.21 -11.86
C MET A 78 0.19 0.89 -12.43
N LEU A 79 -0.67 0.09 -13.07
CA LEU A 79 -0.27 -1.17 -13.69
C LEU A 79 0.68 -0.96 -14.88
N VAL A 80 0.47 0.10 -15.68
CA VAL A 80 1.40 0.47 -16.75
C VAL A 80 2.78 0.75 -16.18
N GLN A 81 2.88 1.52 -15.10
CA GLN A 81 4.15 1.79 -14.43
C GLN A 81 4.76 0.50 -13.87
N ALA A 82 3.97 -0.35 -13.22
CA ALA A 82 4.43 -1.63 -12.66
C ALA A 82 5.08 -2.53 -13.72
N GLN A 83 4.55 -2.54 -14.93
CA GLN A 83 5.05 -3.34 -16.05
C GLN A 83 6.39 -2.86 -16.64
N THR A 84 6.84 -1.67 -16.28
CA THR A 84 8.16 -1.16 -16.72
C THR A 84 9.34 -1.84 -16.02
N HIS A 85 9.10 -2.49 -14.89
CA HIS A 85 10.14 -3.17 -14.12
C HIS A 85 10.58 -4.49 -14.75
N ALA A 86 11.86 -4.84 -14.59
CA ALA A 86 12.41 -6.10 -15.04
C ALA A 86 11.73 -7.31 -14.36
N GLY A 87 11.49 -8.37 -15.12
CA GLY A 87 10.87 -9.60 -14.59
C GLY A 87 9.34 -9.57 -14.57
N SER A 88 8.70 -8.48 -15.00
CA SER A 88 7.24 -8.36 -15.04
C SER A 88 6.55 -9.38 -15.96
N GLN A 89 7.29 -10.01 -16.92
CA GLN A 89 6.73 -10.97 -17.87
C GLN A 89 6.18 -12.26 -17.23
N ARG A 90 6.58 -12.59 -16.00
CA ARG A 90 6.05 -13.76 -15.26
C ARG A 90 4.81 -13.42 -14.43
N ILE A 91 4.36 -12.18 -14.47
CA ILE A 91 3.24 -11.65 -13.68
C ILE A 91 2.07 -11.36 -14.63
N ALA A 92 0.88 -11.84 -14.28
CA ALA A 92 -0.34 -11.46 -14.97
C ALA A 92 -0.88 -10.17 -14.35
N TRP A 93 -0.83 -9.07 -15.10
CA TRP A 93 -1.35 -7.76 -14.68
C TRP A 93 -2.76 -7.57 -15.21
N GLN A 94 -3.70 -7.18 -14.34
CA GLN A 94 -5.10 -7.02 -14.72
C GLN A 94 -5.76 -5.89 -13.94
N GLU A 95 -6.50 -5.02 -14.63
CA GLU A 95 -7.39 -4.06 -13.98
C GLU A 95 -8.56 -4.79 -13.31
N ALA A 96 -8.78 -4.53 -12.01
CA ALA A 96 -9.89 -5.10 -11.27
C ALA A 96 -10.27 -4.27 -10.05
N ASP A 97 -11.56 -4.24 -9.73
CA ASP A 97 -12.06 -3.76 -8.44
C ASP A 97 -12.00 -4.92 -7.43
N ALA A 98 -11.29 -4.70 -6.33
CA ALA A 98 -11.18 -5.69 -5.25
C ALA A 98 -12.53 -6.05 -4.62
N GLN A 99 -13.55 -5.21 -4.80
CA GLN A 99 -14.92 -5.43 -4.32
C GLN A 99 -15.80 -6.25 -5.29
N ALA A 100 -15.30 -6.50 -6.52
CA ALA A 100 -16.00 -7.25 -7.58
C ALA A 100 -14.97 -7.93 -8.50
N LEU A 101 -14.29 -8.93 -8.00
CA LEU A 101 -13.16 -9.58 -8.69
C LEU A 101 -13.62 -10.41 -9.90
N PRO A 102 -13.01 -10.22 -11.09
CA PRO A 102 -13.38 -10.92 -12.32
C PRO A 102 -12.77 -12.34 -12.38
N PHE A 103 -12.73 -13.04 -11.26
CA PHE A 103 -12.16 -14.37 -11.16
C PHE A 103 -13.20 -15.38 -10.68
N ALA A 104 -13.04 -16.65 -11.09
CA ALA A 104 -13.84 -17.74 -10.58
C ALA A 104 -13.55 -18.01 -9.09
N GLU A 105 -14.48 -18.72 -8.45
CA GLU A 105 -14.27 -19.18 -7.08
C GLU A 105 -13.09 -20.14 -6.98
N GLN A 106 -12.40 -20.12 -5.84
CA GLN A 106 -11.37 -21.09 -5.49
C GLN A 106 -10.21 -21.18 -6.50
N MET A 107 -9.79 -20.04 -7.06
CA MET A 107 -8.68 -19.99 -8.01
C MET A 107 -7.32 -19.84 -7.35
N PHE A 108 -7.22 -19.16 -6.19
CA PHE A 108 -5.97 -18.70 -5.61
C PHE A 108 -5.64 -19.42 -4.31
N ASP A 109 -4.37 -19.70 -4.10
CA ASP A 109 -3.84 -20.30 -2.88
C ASP A 109 -3.62 -19.23 -1.79
N ALA A 110 -3.29 -18.00 -2.20
CA ALA A 110 -3.28 -16.84 -1.32
C ALA A 110 -3.76 -15.58 -2.03
N VAL A 111 -4.38 -14.69 -1.26
CA VAL A 111 -4.75 -13.32 -1.66
C VAL A 111 -3.96 -12.34 -0.80
N LEU A 112 -3.40 -11.32 -1.41
CA LEU A 112 -2.48 -10.37 -0.80
C LEU A 112 -2.96 -8.95 -1.02
N CYS A 113 -2.69 -8.04 -0.07
CA CYS A 113 -2.96 -6.62 -0.24
C CYS A 113 -2.03 -5.78 0.62
N GLN A 114 -1.06 -5.09 0.00
CA GLN A 114 -0.17 -4.19 0.73
C GLN A 114 -0.73 -2.77 0.76
N PHE A 115 -1.11 -2.28 1.94
CA PHE A 115 -1.61 -0.92 2.19
C PHE A 115 -2.80 -0.48 1.32
N GLY A 116 -3.53 -1.44 0.72
CA GLY A 116 -4.69 -1.17 -0.12
C GLY A 116 -6.02 -1.21 0.63
N MET A 117 -6.18 -2.14 1.60
CA MET A 117 -7.45 -2.43 2.27
C MET A 117 -8.12 -1.19 2.89
N MET A 118 -7.34 -0.24 3.40
CA MET A 118 -7.86 0.96 4.04
C MET A 118 -8.59 1.89 3.07
N PHE A 119 -8.32 1.78 1.77
CA PHE A 119 -8.92 2.61 0.72
C PHE A 119 -10.22 2.04 0.13
N PHE A 120 -10.52 0.76 0.35
CA PHE A 120 -11.73 0.18 -0.21
C PHE A 120 -12.98 0.76 0.45
N PRO A 121 -13.93 1.31 -0.32
CA PRO A 121 -15.18 1.87 0.22
C PRO A 121 -16.00 0.85 1.00
N ASP A 122 -16.20 -0.36 0.45
CA ASP A 122 -16.83 -1.50 1.12
C ASP A 122 -15.78 -2.60 1.38
N LYS A 123 -15.12 -2.51 2.54
CA LYS A 123 -14.13 -3.49 2.98
C LYS A 123 -14.72 -4.89 3.14
N LYS A 124 -15.99 -4.96 3.55
CA LYS A 124 -16.70 -6.25 3.71
C LYS A 124 -16.94 -6.93 2.36
N ALA A 125 -17.26 -6.14 1.30
CA ALA A 125 -17.35 -6.67 -0.05
C ALA A 125 -15.99 -7.21 -0.51
N ALA A 126 -14.90 -6.46 -0.31
CA ALA A 126 -13.57 -6.89 -0.66
C ALA A 126 -13.14 -8.16 0.09
N PHE A 127 -13.45 -8.28 1.38
CA PHE A 127 -13.18 -9.51 2.13
C PHE A 127 -14.00 -10.70 1.64
N ARG A 128 -15.28 -10.51 1.29
CA ARG A 128 -16.11 -11.58 0.70
C ARG A 128 -15.57 -12.03 -0.65
N GLU A 129 -15.13 -11.11 -1.50
CA GLU A 129 -14.53 -11.43 -2.78
C GLU A 129 -13.18 -12.16 -2.60
N ALA A 130 -12.32 -11.69 -1.70
CA ALA A 130 -11.08 -12.37 -1.35
C ALA A 130 -11.35 -13.81 -0.86
N LEU A 131 -12.35 -13.98 0.03
CA LEU A 131 -12.75 -15.31 0.49
C LEU A 131 -13.25 -16.17 -0.67
N ARG A 132 -14.10 -15.63 -1.54
CA ARG A 132 -14.69 -16.36 -2.67
C ARG A 132 -13.62 -16.91 -3.61
N VAL A 133 -12.64 -16.10 -3.96
CA VAL A 133 -11.59 -16.48 -4.93
C VAL A 133 -10.47 -17.35 -4.32
N LEU A 134 -10.30 -17.33 -2.99
CA LEU A 134 -9.36 -18.22 -2.29
C LEU A 134 -9.83 -19.68 -2.37
N ARG A 135 -8.91 -20.61 -2.50
CA ARG A 135 -9.14 -22.03 -2.29
C ARG A 135 -9.44 -22.32 -0.82
N ARG A 136 -10.09 -23.41 -0.54
CA ARG A 136 -10.25 -23.92 0.84
C ARG A 136 -8.88 -24.11 1.49
N GLY A 137 -8.71 -23.65 2.72
CA GLY A 137 -7.42 -23.61 3.40
C GLY A 137 -6.44 -22.54 2.91
N GLY A 138 -6.79 -21.77 1.88
CA GLY A 138 -6.00 -20.64 1.39
C GLY A 138 -6.00 -19.47 2.37
N CYS A 139 -5.01 -18.57 2.25
CA CYS A 139 -4.83 -17.46 3.18
C CYS A 139 -5.01 -16.09 2.52
N LEU A 140 -5.57 -15.17 3.28
CA LEU A 140 -5.52 -13.73 3.04
C LEU A 140 -4.40 -13.13 3.89
N LEU A 141 -3.49 -12.39 3.27
CA LEU A 141 -2.40 -11.68 3.92
C LEU A 141 -2.43 -10.22 3.50
N PHE A 142 -2.58 -9.30 4.43
CA PHE A 142 -2.56 -7.87 4.13
C PHE A 142 -1.96 -7.07 5.28
N ASN A 143 -1.52 -5.85 4.97
CA ASN A 143 -1.08 -4.92 5.98
C ASN A 143 -1.80 -3.58 5.87
N VAL A 144 -1.79 -2.86 6.98
CA VAL A 144 -2.30 -1.51 7.11
C VAL A 144 -1.31 -0.68 7.91
N TRP A 145 -1.35 0.66 7.75
CA TRP A 145 -0.52 1.54 8.57
C TRP A 145 -0.90 1.42 10.06
N GLY A 146 0.11 1.32 10.90
CA GLY A 146 0.01 1.40 12.34
C GLY A 146 0.03 2.85 12.85
N GLN A 147 0.83 3.09 13.90
CA GLN A 147 1.06 4.44 14.44
C GLN A 147 1.75 5.33 13.40
N ARG A 148 1.33 6.59 13.31
CA ARG A 148 1.88 7.57 12.36
C ARG A 148 2.68 8.66 13.03
N GLU A 149 2.35 8.96 14.27
CA GLU A 149 3.05 9.97 15.07
C GLU A 149 4.53 9.62 15.17
N GLY A 150 5.37 10.62 14.95
CA GLY A 150 6.83 10.43 14.94
C GLY A 150 7.42 9.91 13.64
N THR A 151 6.62 9.77 12.57
CA THR A 151 7.13 9.43 11.23
C THR A 151 7.33 10.70 10.39
N VAL A 152 8.19 10.61 9.38
CA VAL A 152 8.36 11.70 8.40
C VAL A 152 7.05 12.04 7.71
N GLN A 153 6.25 11.05 7.36
CA GLN A 153 4.96 11.26 6.69
C GLN A 153 3.98 12.04 7.57
N HIS A 154 4.02 11.84 8.87
CA HIS A 154 3.21 12.61 9.81
C HIS A 154 3.65 14.09 9.81
N GLU A 155 4.95 14.36 9.97
CA GLU A 155 5.47 15.73 9.97
C GLU A 155 5.19 16.46 8.63
N ALA A 156 5.38 15.77 7.51
CA ALA A 156 5.02 16.31 6.20
C ALA A 156 3.51 16.64 6.12
N SER A 157 2.65 15.78 6.66
CA SER A 157 1.20 16.03 6.66
C SER A 157 0.80 17.23 7.51
N LEU A 158 1.47 17.44 8.64
CA LEU A 158 1.26 18.64 9.48
C LEU A 158 1.63 19.91 8.72
N ALA A 159 2.80 19.95 8.09
CA ALA A 159 3.26 21.12 7.31
C ALA A 159 2.35 21.40 6.12
N VAL A 160 1.96 20.36 5.35
CA VAL A 160 1.03 20.49 4.22
C VAL A 160 -0.35 20.94 4.70
N GLY A 161 -0.86 20.36 5.79
CA GLY A 161 -2.13 20.76 6.39
C GLY A 161 -2.15 22.22 6.79
N GLN A 162 -1.10 22.70 7.44
CA GLN A 162 -0.94 24.12 7.79
C GLN A 162 -0.90 25.00 6.54
N ALA A 163 -0.13 24.62 5.51
CA ALA A 163 0.00 25.38 4.27
C ALA A 163 -1.31 25.48 3.47
N LEU A 164 -2.16 24.48 3.56
CA LEU A 164 -3.46 24.39 2.87
C LEU A 164 -4.66 24.82 3.73
N GLY A 165 -4.45 25.08 5.03
CA GLY A 165 -5.56 25.34 5.97
C GLY A 165 -6.48 24.11 6.16
N ARG A 166 -5.93 22.90 6.14
CA ARG A 166 -6.66 21.64 6.24
C ARG A 166 -6.25 20.83 7.47
N ASP A 167 -7.18 20.00 7.96
CA ASP A 167 -6.85 18.98 8.95
C ASP A 167 -5.86 17.96 8.35
N PRO A 168 -4.64 17.82 8.93
CA PRO A 168 -3.61 16.90 8.43
C PRO A 168 -4.08 15.44 8.35
N SER A 169 -4.97 15.00 9.24
CA SER A 169 -5.50 13.64 9.25
C SER A 169 -6.28 13.29 7.97
N THR A 170 -6.87 14.30 7.31
CA THR A 170 -7.60 14.14 6.06
C THR A 170 -6.71 14.02 4.83
N LEU A 171 -5.42 14.28 4.98
CA LEU A 171 -4.41 14.26 3.92
C LEU A 171 -3.68 12.92 3.81
N LEU A 172 -3.92 12.02 4.73
CA LEU A 172 -3.32 10.68 4.80
C LEU A 172 -4.36 9.59 4.50
N ALA A 173 -3.88 8.36 4.33
CA ALA A 173 -4.77 7.21 4.16
C ALA A 173 -5.77 7.11 5.33
N PRO A 174 -7.03 6.71 5.11
CA PRO A 174 -7.98 6.52 6.19
C PRO A 174 -7.46 5.54 7.25
N PRO A 175 -7.71 5.77 8.54
CA PRO A 175 -7.32 4.82 9.57
C PRO A 175 -8.12 3.51 9.42
N TYR A 176 -7.43 2.38 9.50
CA TYR A 176 -8.03 1.04 9.52
C TYR A 176 -7.14 0.08 10.33
N ASN A 177 -6.72 0.52 11.50
CA ASN A 177 -5.74 -0.16 12.35
C ASN A 177 -6.29 -0.58 13.73
N ASP A 178 -7.59 -0.50 13.92
CA ASP A 178 -8.25 -1.14 15.06
C ASP A 178 -8.31 -2.65 14.82
N VAL A 179 -7.47 -3.38 15.52
CA VAL A 179 -7.29 -4.82 15.36
C VAL A 179 -8.60 -5.60 15.58
N GLU A 180 -9.39 -5.20 16.57
CA GLU A 180 -10.63 -5.90 16.90
C GLU A 180 -11.72 -5.62 15.85
N ALA A 181 -11.79 -4.39 15.34
CA ALA A 181 -12.69 -4.05 14.24
C ALA A 181 -12.34 -4.82 12.95
N VAL A 182 -11.04 -4.91 12.63
CA VAL A 182 -10.58 -5.68 11.46
C VAL A 182 -10.87 -7.18 11.62
N ARG A 183 -10.63 -7.75 12.81
CA ARG A 183 -10.97 -9.15 13.11
C ARG A 183 -12.46 -9.42 12.98
N ALA A 184 -13.29 -8.50 13.47
CA ALA A 184 -14.75 -8.61 13.33
C ALA A 184 -15.20 -8.59 11.86
N ASP A 185 -14.61 -7.71 11.04
CA ASP A 185 -14.90 -7.66 9.60
C ASP A 185 -14.46 -8.95 8.87
N LEU A 186 -13.29 -9.49 9.20
CA LEU A 186 -12.81 -10.78 8.66
C LEU A 186 -13.73 -11.94 9.04
N THR A 187 -14.11 -12.03 10.32
CA THR A 187 -15.03 -13.06 10.81
C THR A 187 -16.39 -12.95 10.14
N ALA A 188 -16.93 -11.73 10.00
CA ALA A 188 -18.20 -11.48 9.32
C ALA A 188 -18.17 -11.86 7.83
N ALA A 189 -16.99 -11.79 7.19
CA ALA A 189 -16.79 -12.25 5.82
C ALA A 189 -16.63 -13.78 5.70
N GLY A 190 -16.43 -14.51 6.80
CA GLY A 190 -16.28 -15.96 6.83
C GLY A 190 -14.85 -16.48 6.96
N PHE A 191 -13.89 -15.62 7.23
CA PHE A 191 -12.52 -16.04 7.53
C PHE A 191 -12.39 -16.62 8.94
N SER A 192 -11.44 -17.52 9.11
CA SER A 192 -11.05 -18.11 10.41
C SER A 192 -9.59 -17.75 10.75
N ALA A 193 -9.19 -18.02 11.99
CA ALA A 193 -7.82 -17.92 12.47
C ALA A 193 -7.13 -16.57 12.14
N ALA A 194 -7.85 -15.45 12.31
CA ALA A 194 -7.31 -14.13 12.04
C ALA A 194 -6.25 -13.74 13.08
N THR A 195 -5.02 -13.53 12.62
CA THR A 195 -3.91 -13.00 13.42
C THR A 195 -3.59 -11.57 13.03
N ALA A 196 -3.02 -10.80 13.97
CA ALA A 196 -2.54 -9.45 13.74
C ALA A 196 -1.15 -9.31 14.38
N VAL A 197 -0.15 -8.94 13.60
CA VAL A 197 1.23 -8.82 14.06
C VAL A 197 1.71 -7.40 13.78
N PRO A 198 2.06 -6.61 14.81
CA PRO A 198 2.75 -5.34 14.61
C PRO A 198 4.12 -5.56 13.96
N VAL A 199 4.45 -4.73 12.99
CA VAL A 199 5.72 -4.77 12.26
C VAL A 199 6.29 -3.37 12.22
N GLU A 200 7.55 -3.25 12.61
CA GLU A 200 8.36 -2.05 12.48
C GLU A 200 9.35 -2.25 11.34
N GLN A 201 9.44 -1.26 10.48
CA GLN A 201 10.44 -1.12 9.42
C GLN A 201 11.03 0.29 9.51
N HIS A 202 12.07 0.57 8.73
CA HIS A 202 12.67 1.90 8.72
C HIS A 202 12.61 2.52 7.33
N SER A 203 12.33 3.82 7.28
CA SER A 203 12.55 4.63 6.09
C SER A 203 13.91 5.33 6.19
N PHE A 204 14.57 5.45 5.04
CA PHE A 204 15.85 6.12 4.91
C PHE A 204 15.74 7.24 3.89
N SER A 205 16.33 8.39 4.21
CA SER A 205 16.47 9.50 3.28
C SER A 205 17.83 10.18 3.49
N ALA A 206 18.46 10.65 2.42
CA ALA A 206 19.74 11.33 2.54
C ALA A 206 19.63 12.73 3.15
N SER A 207 18.43 13.33 3.13
CA SER A 207 18.17 14.64 3.72
C SER A 207 16.69 14.86 4.02
N ALA A 208 16.38 15.88 4.84
CA ALA A 208 15.01 16.33 5.08
C ALA A 208 14.31 16.76 3.78
N HIS A 209 15.05 17.37 2.84
CA HIS A 209 14.49 17.76 1.55
C HIS A 209 14.08 16.55 0.70
N GLU A 210 14.92 15.50 0.60
CA GLU A 210 14.54 14.27 -0.12
C GLU A 210 13.33 13.57 0.51
N ALA A 211 13.28 13.52 1.84
CA ALA A 211 12.14 12.99 2.58
C ALA A 211 10.85 13.80 2.30
N ALA A 212 10.94 15.12 2.22
CA ALA A 212 9.83 15.99 1.85
C ALA A 212 9.39 15.77 0.39
N VAL A 213 10.34 15.65 -0.54
CA VAL A 213 10.04 15.31 -1.95
C VAL A 213 9.33 13.97 -2.03
N ALA A 214 9.84 12.93 -1.37
CA ALA A 214 9.18 11.63 -1.34
C ALA A 214 7.73 11.73 -0.84
N SER A 215 7.52 12.50 0.24
CA SER A 215 6.18 12.64 0.86
C SER A 215 5.22 13.50 0.01
N CYS A 216 5.71 14.62 -0.57
CA CYS A 216 4.85 15.61 -1.23
C CYS A 216 4.66 15.36 -2.73
N HIS A 217 5.48 14.53 -3.39
CA HIS A 217 5.44 14.38 -4.85
C HIS A 217 4.86 13.05 -5.34
N GLY A 218 4.69 12.05 -4.48
CA GLY A 218 4.32 10.70 -4.94
C GLY A 218 2.96 10.18 -4.50
N GLY A 219 2.17 10.91 -3.71
CA GLY A 219 0.98 10.33 -3.10
C GLY A 219 -0.14 11.28 -2.75
N LEU A 220 -0.86 10.99 -1.67
CA LEU A 220 -2.05 11.75 -1.25
C LEU A 220 -1.76 13.23 -0.96
N LEU A 221 -0.59 13.55 -0.40
CA LEU A 221 -0.19 14.93 -0.14
C LEU A 221 -0.06 15.71 -1.45
N ARG A 222 0.56 15.12 -2.48
CA ARG A 222 0.63 15.75 -3.80
C ARG A 222 -0.76 16.03 -4.36
N ALA A 223 -1.64 15.05 -4.33
CA ALA A 223 -3.00 15.21 -4.83
C ALA A 223 -3.76 16.35 -4.12
N ALA A 224 -3.57 16.47 -2.79
CA ALA A 224 -4.15 17.57 -2.03
C ALA A 224 -3.53 18.93 -2.42
N ILE A 225 -2.22 19.00 -2.55
CA ILE A 225 -1.53 20.24 -2.94
C ILE A 225 -1.96 20.68 -4.34
N GLU A 226 -1.97 19.78 -5.32
CA GLU A 226 -2.35 20.10 -6.71
C GLU A 226 -3.81 20.53 -6.83
N ARG A 227 -4.70 19.96 -6.02
CA ARG A 227 -6.12 20.33 -5.98
C ARG A 227 -6.35 21.70 -5.35
N ASP A 228 -5.73 21.95 -4.19
CA ASP A 228 -6.05 23.11 -3.33
C ASP A 228 -5.09 24.31 -3.55
N ALA A 229 -3.87 24.04 -4.07
CA ALA A 229 -2.84 25.03 -4.32
C ALA A 229 -1.91 24.66 -5.51
N PRO A 230 -2.43 24.52 -6.76
CA PRO A 230 -1.76 23.86 -7.89
C PRO A 230 -0.38 24.44 -8.25
N ASN A 231 -0.11 25.71 -7.95
CA ASN A 231 1.16 26.39 -8.28
C ASN A 231 2.12 26.45 -7.08
N ARG A 232 1.83 25.76 -5.96
CA ARG A 232 2.59 25.87 -4.71
C ARG A 232 3.31 24.59 -4.31
N LEU A 233 3.36 23.57 -5.18
CA LEU A 233 3.97 22.29 -4.84
C LEU A 233 5.41 22.44 -4.32
N ALA A 234 6.27 23.17 -5.03
CA ALA A 234 7.65 23.39 -4.61
C ALA A 234 7.73 24.12 -3.25
N ALA A 235 7.01 25.24 -3.10
CA ALA A 235 7.04 26.02 -1.87
C ALA A 235 6.48 25.25 -0.66
N ILE A 236 5.48 24.41 -0.85
CA ILE A 236 4.92 23.56 0.22
C ILE A 236 5.87 22.40 0.53
N THR A 237 6.57 21.87 -0.47
CA THR A 237 7.62 20.85 -0.25
C THR A 237 8.77 21.43 0.58
N ASP A 238 9.19 22.68 0.32
CA ASP A 238 10.22 23.35 1.11
C ASP A 238 9.77 23.58 2.58
N GLN A 239 8.50 23.92 2.79
CA GLN A 239 7.92 24.03 4.14
C GLN A 239 7.90 22.68 4.86
N ALA A 240 7.54 21.60 4.15
CA ALA A 240 7.60 20.25 4.69
C ALA A 240 9.04 19.84 5.01
N ALA A 241 10.01 20.18 4.15
CA ALA A 241 11.43 19.92 4.41
C ALA A 241 11.92 20.64 5.67
N ALA A 242 11.56 21.90 5.86
CA ALA A 242 11.90 22.65 7.05
C ALA A 242 11.30 22.04 8.34
N ALA A 243 10.05 21.58 8.28
CA ALA A 243 9.40 20.90 9.41
C ALA A 243 10.08 19.57 9.74
N ILE A 244 10.40 18.76 8.72
CA ILE A 244 11.12 17.50 8.86
C ILE A 244 12.51 17.74 9.44
N ALA A 245 13.25 18.75 8.91
CA ALA A 245 14.58 19.12 9.42
C ALA A 245 14.54 19.56 10.89
N ALA A 246 13.53 20.33 11.28
CA ALA A 246 13.36 20.77 12.66
C ALA A 246 13.13 19.59 13.62
N ARG A 247 12.52 18.50 13.16
CA ARG A 247 12.20 17.33 13.97
C ARG A 247 13.30 16.27 13.99
N PHE A 248 13.91 16.01 12.82
CA PHE A 248 14.82 14.87 12.62
C PHE A 248 16.25 15.29 12.24
N GLY A 249 16.51 16.58 12.03
CA GLY A 249 17.76 17.08 11.48
C GLY A 249 17.75 17.16 9.95
N ASP A 250 18.71 17.86 9.37
CA ASP A 250 18.83 18.10 7.92
C ASP A 250 19.72 17.07 7.20
N GLY A 251 20.46 16.25 7.94
CA GLY A 251 21.34 15.18 7.42
C GLY A 251 20.57 13.91 7.04
N PRO A 252 21.28 12.79 6.91
CA PRO A 252 20.65 11.51 6.71
C PRO A 252 19.64 11.19 7.81
N ILE A 253 18.45 10.81 7.41
CA ILE A 253 17.32 10.52 8.31
C ILE A 253 17.01 9.03 8.24
N GLU A 254 16.93 8.41 9.41
CA GLU A 254 16.42 7.07 9.60
C GLU A 254 15.31 7.15 10.66
N VAL A 255 14.08 6.78 10.27
CA VAL A 255 12.93 6.82 11.18
C VAL A 255 12.09 5.56 11.05
N PRO A 256 11.47 5.11 12.16
CA PRO A 256 10.62 3.93 12.11
C PRO A 256 9.33 4.20 11.31
N LEU A 257 8.86 3.14 10.67
CA LEU A 257 7.55 3.02 10.04
C LEU A 257 6.82 1.85 10.69
N TYR A 258 5.54 2.01 10.96
CA TYR A 258 4.75 1.00 11.66
C TYR A 258 3.60 0.50 10.80
N ALA A 259 3.45 -0.81 10.74
CA ALA A 259 2.33 -1.49 10.11
C ALA A 259 1.76 -2.56 11.03
N ILE A 260 0.54 -2.99 10.75
CA ILE A 260 -0.04 -4.20 11.32
C ILE A 260 -0.27 -5.15 10.16
N VAL A 261 0.34 -6.34 10.22
CA VAL A 261 0.15 -7.41 9.25
C VAL A 261 -0.93 -8.36 9.76
N PHE A 262 -1.97 -8.52 8.97
CA PHE A 262 -3.07 -9.45 9.23
C PHE A 262 -2.92 -10.69 8.35
N THR A 263 -3.14 -11.85 8.95
CA THR A 263 -3.29 -13.11 8.24
C THR A 263 -4.60 -13.77 8.66
N ALA A 264 -5.39 -14.21 7.69
CA ALA A 264 -6.63 -14.93 7.94
C ALA A 264 -6.76 -16.10 6.97
N GLN A 265 -7.46 -17.17 7.35
CA GLN A 265 -7.60 -18.36 6.53
C GLN A 265 -9.04 -18.55 6.05
N ARG A 266 -9.19 -18.98 4.80
CA ARG A 266 -10.45 -19.58 4.37
C ARG A 266 -10.58 -20.95 5.03
N PRO A 267 -11.70 -21.28 5.70
CA PRO A 267 -11.92 -22.60 6.28
C PRO A 267 -11.69 -23.72 5.25
N ALA A 268 -11.16 -24.85 5.72
CA ALA A 268 -10.91 -26.03 4.87
C ALA A 268 -12.20 -26.83 4.58
N GLU A 269 -13.23 -26.66 5.42
CA GLU A 269 -14.55 -27.32 5.31
C GLU A 269 -15.63 -26.33 4.89
#